data_3698e72354ce4fbabd3a3fe654e9dfeb
#
_entry.id   3698e72354ce4fbabd3a3fe654e9dfeb
#
_cell.length_a   1.000
_cell.length_b   1.000
_cell.length_c   1.000
_cell.angle_alpha   90.00
_cell.angle_beta   90.00
_cell.angle_gamma   90.00
#
_symmetry.space_group_name_H-M   'P 1'
#
loop_
_entity.id
_entity.type
_entity.pdbx_description
1 polymer ?
#
loop_
_entity_poly.entity_id
_entity_poly.type
_entity_poly.pdbx_seq_one_letter_code
_entity_poly.pdbx_strand_id
1 'polypeptide(L)'
;MINKIKKNKRTKKYKGGSKRKLNTNKPFADKDELEYALSQYGSGKDEPRQEIIDEYGDISDWNVSRITNMEGLFRDKYTFNESIENWDVSKVTNMSEMFKNARAFNQPIEKWNVSNVKRMDYMFKKAIKFNQPLEKWDVSKVEYMDSMFEYAEKFNQPLEKWNISSLKNTNRMFSYAENFNQPLEKWDISILYSLAYMFKHAKKFNQPLEKWNVSNVKNMDSVFEGAEKFNQPLEKWNVSNVKRMNSMFRGATNFNQPIGKWDISNVEGMSNMLNKACNFDQNIDNFDLSNKSASRMLENTPKFTNGKILKLLPKNNLQILKMILSDKDYKDFLVFFEKVKKERVDTINKKFEKSNKNVPEITNQITSYLGGRRKTKKRHLKNKQRKTRRSRK
;
A
#
# COMPACT_ATOMS: atom_id res chain seq x y z
N MET A 1 4.85 35.52 21.68
CA MET A 1 5.98 35.01 22.50
C MET A 1 7.33 35.23 21.83
N ILE A 2 7.45 35.12 20.53
CA ILE A 2 8.68 35.38 19.75
C ILE A 2 9.30 36.78 20.01
N ASN A 3 8.48 37.79 20.31
CA ASN A 3 8.97 39.15 20.62
C ASN A 3 9.52 39.38 22.03
N LYS A 4 9.34 38.45 22.98
CA LYS A 4 9.92 38.54 24.33
C LYS A 4 11.37 38.10 24.38
N ILE A 5 11.79 37.18 23.53
CA ILE A 5 13.18 36.69 23.46
C ILE A 5 14.12 37.72 22.83
N LYS A 6 13.60 38.58 21.93
CA LYS A 6 14.40 39.64 21.25
C LYS A 6 14.73 40.85 22.12
N LYS A 7 14.05 41.11 23.27
CA LYS A 7 14.20 42.35 24.05
C LYS A 7 15.28 42.36 25.11
N ASN A 8 15.95 41.23 25.42
CA ASN A 8 16.97 41.16 26.47
C ASN A 8 18.43 41.09 25.97
N LYS A 9 18.70 41.36 24.66
CA LYS A 9 20.05 41.45 24.17
C LYS A 9 20.64 42.87 24.40
N ARG A 10 21.07 43.15 25.62
CA ARG A 10 22.10 44.17 25.86
C ARG A 10 23.44 43.60 25.45
N THR A 11 24.04 44.20 24.43
CA THR A 11 25.39 43.96 23.97
C THR A 11 26.39 43.99 25.13
N LYS A 12 26.84 42.80 25.60
CA LYS A 12 28.04 42.70 26.42
C LYS A 12 29.23 42.52 25.51
N LYS A 13 30.09 43.60 25.42
CA LYS A 13 31.41 43.54 24.83
C LYS A 13 32.22 42.42 25.50
N TYR A 14 32.62 41.42 24.75
CA TYR A 14 33.53 40.37 25.22
C TYR A 14 34.92 40.98 25.44
N LYS A 15 35.34 41.08 26.71
CA LYS A 15 36.74 41.15 27.12
C LYS A 15 37.21 39.71 27.37
N GLY A 16 38.38 39.38 26.79
CA GLY A 16 38.94 38.05 26.80
C GLY A 16 39.13 37.41 28.17
N GLY A 17 39.06 36.09 28.17
CA GLY A 17 39.71 35.24 29.14
C GLY A 17 38.96 34.90 30.39
N SER A 18 37.95 34.04 30.32
CA SER A 18 37.65 33.06 31.41
C SER A 18 36.95 31.89 30.71
N LYS A 19 37.56 30.69 30.76
CA LYS A 19 36.87 29.44 30.37
C LYS A 19 35.66 29.28 31.31
N ARG A 20 34.50 29.81 30.90
CA ARG A 20 33.25 29.46 31.57
C ARG A 20 33.10 27.93 31.51
N LYS A 21 32.90 27.30 32.64
CA LYS A 21 32.42 25.91 32.68
C LYS A 21 31.14 25.86 31.83
N LEU A 22 31.22 25.20 30.68
CA LEU A 22 30.07 24.90 29.85
C LEU A 22 29.02 24.19 30.75
N ASN A 23 27.86 24.79 30.91
CA ASN A 23 26.75 24.12 31.60
C ASN A 23 26.04 23.20 30.57
N THR A 24 26.79 22.18 30.17
CA THR A 24 26.43 21.26 29.07
C THR A 24 25.19 20.39 29.36
N ASN A 25 24.47 20.62 30.47
CA ASN A 25 23.30 19.82 30.87
C ASN A 25 22.05 20.69 31.14
N LYS A 26 21.99 21.92 30.58
CA LYS A 26 20.81 22.76 30.67
C LYS A 26 19.67 22.11 29.84
N PRO A 27 18.54 21.72 30.47
CA PRO A 27 17.43 21.17 29.70
C PRO A 27 16.71 22.25 28.90
N PHE A 28 16.28 21.91 27.69
CA PHE A 28 15.37 22.74 26.91
C PHE A 28 14.02 22.87 27.66
N ALA A 29 13.49 24.08 27.72
CA ALA A 29 12.24 24.34 28.41
C ALA A 29 11.03 23.75 27.65
N ASP A 30 11.07 23.90 26.31
CA ASP A 30 10.01 23.48 25.40
C ASP A 30 10.55 23.21 23.99
N LYS A 31 9.64 22.83 23.08
CA LYS A 31 9.96 22.55 21.67
C LYS A 31 10.44 23.79 20.94
N ASP A 32 9.89 24.96 21.22
CA ASP A 32 10.23 26.20 20.51
C ASP A 32 11.69 26.61 20.80
N GLU A 33 12.16 26.44 22.05
CA GLU A 33 13.56 26.67 22.41
C GLU A 33 14.48 25.65 21.71
N LEU A 34 14.09 24.38 21.63
CA LEU A 34 14.85 23.35 20.93
C LEU A 34 14.91 23.62 19.41
N GLU A 35 13.79 23.99 18.79
CA GLU A 35 13.75 24.32 17.35
C GLU A 35 14.60 25.58 17.04
N TYR A 36 14.57 26.59 17.92
CA TYR A 36 15.44 27.75 17.79
C TYR A 36 16.91 27.33 17.83
N ALA A 37 17.32 26.55 18.84
CA ALA A 37 18.69 26.07 18.95
C ALA A 37 19.12 25.27 17.73
N LEU A 38 18.29 24.36 17.22
CA LEU A 38 18.53 23.61 15.99
C LEU A 38 18.69 24.49 14.76
N SER A 39 17.93 25.59 14.67
CA SER A 39 18.01 26.52 13.57
C SER A 39 19.33 27.29 13.54
N GLN A 40 19.84 27.67 14.72
CA GLN A 40 21.10 28.36 14.87
C GLN A 40 22.30 27.42 14.69
N TYR A 41 22.24 26.22 15.29
CA TYR A 41 23.27 25.18 15.16
C TYR A 41 23.48 24.76 13.69
N GLY A 42 22.41 24.63 12.92
CA GLY A 42 22.41 24.29 11.50
C GLY A 42 22.49 25.47 10.53
N SER A 43 22.73 26.70 11.01
CA SER A 43 22.69 27.92 10.18
C SER A 43 23.81 28.03 9.15
N GLY A 44 24.89 27.26 9.29
CA GLY A 44 26.12 27.38 8.50
C GLY A 44 26.92 28.62 8.84
N LYS A 45 26.58 29.37 9.89
CA LYS A 45 27.30 30.54 10.40
C LYS A 45 27.97 30.19 11.71
N ASP A 46 29.26 30.52 11.84
CA ASP A 46 30.06 30.14 13.00
C ASP A 46 29.58 30.78 14.31
N GLU A 47 29.29 32.08 14.30
CA GLU A 47 28.90 32.85 15.50
C GLU A 47 27.59 32.32 16.16
N PRO A 48 26.46 32.16 15.46
CA PRO A 48 25.23 31.62 16.05
C PRO A 48 25.38 30.16 16.52
N ARG A 49 26.15 29.35 15.79
CA ARG A 49 26.46 27.98 16.17
C ARG A 49 27.23 27.91 17.47
N GLN A 50 28.26 28.75 17.62
CA GLN A 50 29.10 28.79 18.81
C GLN A 50 28.31 29.25 20.04
N GLU A 51 27.41 30.25 19.91
CA GLU A 51 26.52 30.65 21.01
C GLU A 51 25.69 29.46 21.55
N ILE A 52 25.15 28.60 20.67
CA ILE A 52 24.38 27.42 21.06
C ILE A 52 25.30 26.37 21.70
N ILE A 53 26.48 26.13 21.17
CA ILE A 53 27.46 25.21 21.77
C ILE A 53 27.88 25.69 23.15
N ASP A 54 28.07 26.98 23.35
CA ASP A 54 28.44 27.57 24.63
C ASP A 54 27.32 27.44 25.67
N GLU A 55 26.05 27.42 25.25
CA GLU A 55 24.88 27.33 26.12
C GLU A 55 24.46 25.90 26.44
N TYR A 56 24.42 25.00 25.40
CA TYR A 56 23.84 23.67 25.51
C TYR A 56 24.84 22.53 25.27
N GLY A 57 26.07 22.83 24.84
CA GLY A 57 27.05 21.85 24.41
C GLY A 57 26.88 21.41 22.97
N ASP A 58 27.57 20.33 22.61
CA ASP A 58 27.38 19.70 21.28
C ASP A 58 25.98 19.07 21.19
N ILE A 59 25.44 18.99 19.97
CA ILE A 59 24.08 18.46 19.74
C ILE A 59 23.88 17.04 20.29
N SER A 60 24.94 16.23 20.32
CA SER A 60 24.92 14.87 20.89
C SER A 60 24.62 14.84 22.39
N ASP A 61 24.93 15.94 23.11
CA ASP A 61 24.81 16.04 24.57
C ASP A 61 23.61 16.88 25.01
N TRP A 62 22.78 17.33 24.08
CA TRP A 62 21.64 18.17 24.42
C TRP A 62 20.64 17.47 25.34
N ASN A 63 20.27 18.16 26.43
CA ASN A 63 19.30 17.65 27.39
C ASN A 63 17.85 17.94 26.93
N VAL A 64 17.26 16.98 26.21
CA VAL A 64 15.87 17.05 25.70
C VAL A 64 14.86 16.36 26.63
N SER A 65 15.25 15.98 27.85
CA SER A 65 14.46 15.16 28.77
C SER A 65 13.10 15.77 29.21
N ARG A 66 12.86 17.05 28.93
CA ARG A 66 11.57 17.71 29.19
C ARG A 66 10.66 17.77 27.97
N ILE A 67 11.17 17.44 26.80
CA ILE A 67 10.41 17.54 25.55
C ILE A 67 9.43 16.38 25.45
N THR A 68 8.16 16.69 25.19
CA THR A 68 7.08 15.72 25.00
C THR A 68 6.59 15.62 23.58
N ASN A 69 6.91 16.61 22.74
CA ASN A 69 6.54 16.67 21.32
C ASN A 69 7.76 17.00 20.47
N MET A 70 8.14 16.05 19.59
CA MET A 70 9.24 16.21 18.62
C MET A 70 8.73 16.18 17.17
N GLU A 71 7.44 16.48 16.96
CA GLU A 71 6.85 16.52 15.63
C GLU A 71 7.64 17.44 14.69
N GLY A 72 8.10 16.89 13.56
CA GLY A 72 8.77 17.61 12.49
C GLY A 72 10.13 18.21 12.83
N LEU A 73 10.76 17.85 13.96
CA LEU A 73 11.96 18.51 14.48
C LEU A 73 13.11 18.59 13.48
N PHE A 74 13.31 17.55 12.68
CA PHE A 74 14.31 17.50 11.61
C PHE A 74 13.69 17.44 10.20
N ARG A 75 12.41 17.78 10.08
CA ARG A 75 11.72 17.78 8.78
C ARG A 75 12.43 18.70 7.80
N ASP A 76 12.66 18.16 6.56
CA ASP A 76 13.33 18.85 5.47
C ASP A 76 14.79 19.26 5.75
N LYS A 77 15.40 18.73 6.80
CA LYS A 77 16.83 18.89 7.05
C LYS A 77 17.62 17.87 6.21
N TYR A 78 17.70 18.12 4.90
CA TYR A 78 18.19 17.15 3.89
C TYR A 78 19.57 16.58 4.16
N THR A 79 20.46 17.38 4.78
CA THR A 79 21.87 17.03 5.05
C THR A 79 22.12 16.63 6.49
N PHE A 80 21.11 16.74 7.37
CA PHE A 80 21.27 16.43 8.78
C PHE A 80 21.65 14.96 8.98
N ASN A 81 22.78 14.73 9.67
CA ASN A 81 23.27 13.40 10.03
C ASN A 81 24.16 13.46 11.29
N GLU A 82 23.92 14.40 12.20
CA GLU A 82 24.61 14.47 13.47
C GLU A 82 24.11 13.38 14.43
N SER A 83 25.00 12.94 15.34
CA SER A 83 24.62 11.96 16.37
C SER A 83 23.68 12.59 17.40
N ILE A 84 22.60 11.90 17.67
CA ILE A 84 21.61 12.25 18.70
C ILE A 84 21.26 11.01 19.53
N GLU A 85 22.16 10.02 19.54
CA GLU A 85 21.96 8.72 20.20
C GLU A 85 21.67 8.86 21.69
N ASN A 86 22.28 9.85 22.36
CA ASN A 86 22.20 10.05 23.81
C ASN A 86 20.98 10.88 24.26
N TRP A 87 20.13 11.31 23.32
CA TRP A 87 18.94 12.08 23.70
C TRP A 87 17.98 11.27 24.55
N ASP A 88 17.58 11.79 25.71
CA ASP A 88 16.51 11.21 26.54
C ASP A 88 15.14 11.61 25.97
N VAL A 89 14.56 10.71 25.18
CA VAL A 89 13.24 10.89 24.55
C VAL A 89 12.12 10.20 25.34
N SER A 90 12.40 9.74 26.58
CA SER A 90 11.47 8.91 27.36
C SER A 90 10.12 9.57 27.68
N LYS A 91 10.02 10.90 27.60
CA LYS A 91 8.77 11.65 27.80
C LYS A 91 8.07 12.02 26.48
N VAL A 92 8.65 11.69 25.36
CA VAL A 92 8.07 12.05 24.05
C VAL A 92 6.84 11.19 23.78
N THR A 93 5.76 11.85 23.37
CA THR A 93 4.50 11.19 22.99
C THR A 93 4.20 11.33 21.50
N ASN A 94 4.81 12.30 20.81
CA ASN A 94 4.61 12.56 19.39
C ASN A 94 5.96 12.74 18.68
N MET A 95 6.24 11.82 17.72
CA MET A 95 7.40 11.85 16.82
C MET A 95 6.97 11.92 15.34
N SER A 96 5.73 12.33 15.06
CA SER A 96 5.24 12.46 13.69
C SER A 96 6.18 13.34 12.86
N GLU A 97 6.50 12.93 11.63
CA GLU A 97 7.33 13.69 10.68
C GLU A 97 8.75 14.03 11.18
N MET A 98 9.22 13.49 12.31
CA MET A 98 10.46 13.95 12.96
C MET A 98 11.68 13.98 12.02
N PHE A 99 11.84 12.96 11.18
CA PHE A 99 12.91 12.88 10.16
C PHE A 99 12.37 12.87 8.73
N LYS A 100 11.14 13.36 8.54
CA LYS A 100 10.56 13.43 7.20
C LYS A 100 11.45 14.24 6.27
N ASN A 101 11.86 13.62 5.14
CA ASN A 101 12.75 14.26 4.17
C ASN A 101 14.19 14.55 4.68
N ALA A 102 14.58 14.03 5.83
CA ALA A 102 15.98 14.07 6.30
C ALA A 102 16.80 13.01 5.53
N ARG A 103 17.10 13.30 4.26
CA ARG A 103 17.62 12.33 3.29
C ARG A 103 18.96 11.70 3.67
N ALA A 104 19.80 12.45 4.39
CA ALA A 104 21.14 12.01 4.80
C ALA A 104 21.12 11.26 6.14
N PHE A 105 20.06 11.39 6.93
CA PHE A 105 20.00 10.86 8.29
C PHE A 105 20.14 9.33 8.32
N ASN A 106 21.14 8.86 9.05
CA ASN A 106 21.40 7.43 9.27
C ASN A 106 22.18 7.19 10.58
N GLN A 107 21.89 7.96 11.63
CA GLN A 107 22.54 7.79 12.93
C GLN A 107 21.80 6.76 13.79
N PRO A 108 22.52 6.04 14.66
CA PRO A 108 21.91 5.06 15.56
C PRO A 108 20.99 5.75 16.58
N ILE A 109 19.80 5.20 16.70
CA ILE A 109 18.76 5.65 17.64
C ILE A 109 18.07 4.46 18.34
N GLU A 110 18.68 3.27 18.23
CA GLU A 110 18.12 2.04 18.80
C GLU A 110 17.92 2.10 20.32
N LYS A 111 18.76 2.90 21.02
CA LYS A 111 18.69 3.03 22.48
C LYS A 111 17.58 3.94 23.00
N TRP A 112 16.91 4.66 22.10
CA TRP A 112 15.84 5.56 22.51
C TRP A 112 14.69 4.81 23.20
N ASN A 113 14.28 5.30 24.36
CA ASN A 113 13.07 4.82 25.02
C ASN A 113 11.84 5.49 24.40
N VAL A 114 11.17 4.79 23.49
CA VAL A 114 9.98 5.28 22.78
C VAL A 114 8.66 4.75 23.38
N SER A 115 8.70 4.10 24.54
CA SER A 115 7.55 3.40 25.14
C SER A 115 6.35 4.30 25.49
N ASN A 116 6.49 5.62 25.45
CA ASN A 116 5.40 6.58 25.64
C ASN A 116 4.89 7.21 24.33
N VAL A 117 5.52 6.90 23.18
CA VAL A 117 5.15 7.48 21.91
C VAL A 117 3.82 6.88 21.42
N LYS A 118 2.92 7.76 20.99
CA LYS A 118 1.62 7.42 20.39
C LYS A 118 1.57 7.63 18.89
N ARG A 119 2.42 8.53 18.40
CA ARG A 119 2.41 8.90 16.98
C ARG A 119 3.81 8.86 16.39
N MET A 120 3.94 8.09 15.30
CA MET A 120 5.16 7.97 14.48
C MET A 120 4.83 8.09 12.97
N ASP A 121 3.66 8.66 12.63
CA ASP A 121 3.24 8.84 11.24
C ASP A 121 4.26 9.71 10.50
N TYR A 122 4.65 9.28 9.29
CA TYR A 122 5.64 9.93 8.43
C TYR A 122 7.06 10.08 9.02
N MET A 123 7.39 9.43 10.15
CA MET A 123 8.62 9.72 10.90
C MET A 123 9.88 9.66 10.05
N PHE A 124 10.03 8.63 9.21
CA PHE A 124 11.17 8.46 8.30
C PHE A 124 10.79 8.58 6.83
N LYS A 125 9.64 9.20 6.52
CA LYS A 125 9.23 9.40 5.14
C LYS A 125 10.29 10.15 4.35
N LYS A 126 10.77 9.54 3.24
CA LYS A 126 11.87 10.07 2.41
C LYS A 126 13.21 10.24 3.14
N ALA A 127 13.42 9.56 4.26
CA ALA A 127 14.76 9.41 4.85
C ALA A 127 15.53 8.33 4.08
N ILE A 128 16.01 8.69 2.89
CA ILE A 128 16.48 7.77 1.84
C ILE A 128 17.62 6.87 2.33
N LYS A 129 18.54 7.41 3.15
CA LYS A 129 19.72 6.69 3.65
C LYS A 129 19.46 5.92 4.93
N PHE A 130 18.33 6.17 5.63
CA PHE A 130 18.07 5.58 6.93
C PHE A 130 17.96 4.06 6.84
N ASN A 131 18.82 3.37 7.62
CA ASN A 131 18.84 1.92 7.73
C ASN A 131 19.42 1.46 9.07
N GLN A 132 19.06 2.13 10.17
CA GLN A 132 19.51 1.75 11.51
C GLN A 132 18.53 0.79 12.18
N PRO A 133 19.01 -0.12 13.07
CA PRO A 133 18.15 -1.06 13.76
C PRO A 133 17.16 -0.35 14.68
N LEU A 134 15.92 -0.86 14.70
CA LEU A 134 14.83 -0.33 15.53
C LEU A 134 14.12 -1.47 16.28
N GLU A 135 14.64 -2.69 16.22
CA GLU A 135 13.95 -3.88 16.74
C GLU A 135 13.66 -3.80 18.24
N LYS A 136 14.50 -3.07 19.00
CA LYS A 136 14.36 -2.92 20.46
C LYS A 136 13.33 -1.88 20.91
N TRP A 137 12.78 -1.11 19.96
CA TRP A 137 11.78 -0.11 20.30
C TRP A 137 10.50 -0.75 20.83
N ASP A 138 10.04 -0.32 22.00
CA ASP A 138 8.69 -0.65 22.47
C ASP A 138 7.68 0.29 21.84
N VAL A 139 6.99 -0.22 20.81
CA VAL A 139 5.97 0.51 20.05
C VAL A 139 4.54 0.13 20.47
N SER A 140 4.37 -0.56 21.61
CA SER A 140 3.08 -1.12 22.01
C SER A 140 1.99 -0.07 22.26
N LYS A 141 2.36 1.20 22.51
CA LYS A 141 1.41 2.31 22.65
C LYS A 141 1.22 3.15 21.38
N VAL A 142 1.92 2.82 20.31
CA VAL A 142 1.81 3.60 19.06
C VAL A 142 0.49 3.29 18.39
N GLU A 143 -0.25 4.34 18.06
CA GLU A 143 -1.57 4.28 17.41
C GLU A 143 -1.51 4.59 15.91
N TYR A 144 -0.51 5.37 15.47
CA TYR A 144 -0.39 5.85 14.08
C TYR A 144 1.03 5.67 13.56
N MET A 145 1.18 4.92 12.46
CA MET A 145 2.43 4.71 11.73
C MET A 145 2.24 4.88 10.22
N ASP A 146 1.26 5.69 9.81
CA ASP A 146 1.03 5.97 8.39
C ASP A 146 2.29 6.47 7.72
N SER A 147 2.64 5.89 6.57
CA SER A 147 3.79 6.35 5.78
C SER A 147 5.13 6.40 6.55
N MET A 148 5.29 5.67 7.67
CA MET A 148 6.47 5.80 8.54
C MET A 148 7.79 5.62 7.77
N PHE A 149 7.87 4.64 6.86
CA PHE A 149 9.03 4.37 6.03
C PHE A 149 8.77 4.62 4.53
N GLU A 150 7.77 5.43 4.20
CA GLU A 150 7.45 5.74 2.80
C GLU A 150 8.64 6.44 2.12
N TYR A 151 9.15 5.88 0.99
CA TYR A 151 10.38 6.32 0.32
C TYR A 151 11.65 6.24 1.18
N ALA A 152 11.68 5.45 2.25
CA ALA A 152 12.92 5.09 2.94
C ALA A 152 13.63 3.96 2.16
N GLU A 153 14.21 4.30 1.02
CA GLU A 153 14.66 3.35 -0.01
C GLU A 153 15.68 2.32 0.51
N LYS A 154 16.55 2.71 1.46
CA LYS A 154 17.60 1.84 2.02
C LYS A 154 17.12 1.01 3.21
N PHE A 155 15.97 1.36 3.81
CA PHE A 155 15.51 0.71 5.03
C PHE A 155 15.23 -0.78 4.81
N ASN A 156 15.90 -1.63 5.59
CA ASN A 156 15.73 -3.08 5.56
C ASN A 156 16.11 -3.72 6.91
N GLN A 157 15.67 -3.14 8.03
CA GLN A 157 15.96 -3.67 9.37
C GLN A 157 14.78 -4.50 9.90
N PRO A 158 15.05 -5.52 10.74
CA PRO A 158 14.01 -6.37 11.29
C PRO A 158 13.07 -5.60 12.20
N LEU A 159 11.77 -5.88 12.07
CA LEU A 159 10.69 -5.27 12.85
C LEU A 159 9.72 -6.33 13.39
N GLU A 160 10.02 -7.62 13.22
CA GLU A 160 9.07 -8.70 13.53
C GLU A 160 8.66 -8.75 15.02
N LYS A 161 9.55 -8.25 15.92
CA LYS A 161 9.28 -8.24 17.36
C LYS A 161 8.39 -7.08 17.83
N TRP A 162 8.08 -6.14 16.95
CA TRP A 162 7.22 -5.02 17.32
C TRP A 162 5.81 -5.50 17.69
N ASN A 163 5.35 -5.10 18.88
CA ASN A 163 3.95 -5.25 19.26
C ASN A 163 3.15 -4.09 18.67
N ILE A 164 2.37 -4.36 17.63
CA ILE A 164 1.57 -3.37 16.90
C ILE A 164 0.07 -3.43 17.24
N SER A 165 -0.32 -4.09 18.32
CA SER A 165 -1.71 -4.34 18.68
C SER A 165 -2.54 -3.06 18.96
N SER A 166 -1.89 -1.91 19.16
CA SER A 166 -2.57 -0.61 19.32
C SER A 166 -2.72 0.19 18.03
N LEU A 167 -2.12 -0.29 16.90
CA LEU A 167 -2.11 0.46 15.65
C LEU A 167 -3.51 0.57 15.04
N LYS A 168 -3.90 1.78 14.69
CA LYS A 168 -5.17 2.09 14.00
C LYS A 168 -4.98 2.21 12.49
N ASN A 169 -3.78 2.57 12.04
CA ASN A 169 -3.50 2.80 10.63
C ASN A 169 -2.03 2.52 10.28
N THR A 170 -1.83 1.83 9.15
CA THR A 170 -0.53 1.45 8.57
C THR A 170 -0.44 1.78 7.08
N ASN A 171 -1.34 2.64 6.58
CA ASN A 171 -1.38 2.96 5.16
C ASN A 171 -0.02 3.50 4.69
N ARG A 172 0.47 3.01 3.54
CA ARG A 172 1.74 3.41 2.94
C ARG A 172 2.99 3.15 3.79
N MET A 173 2.91 2.35 4.86
CA MET A 173 4.01 2.24 5.84
C MET A 173 5.36 1.92 5.18
N PHE A 174 5.41 1.02 4.20
CA PHE A 174 6.61 0.65 3.43
C PHE A 174 6.50 1.01 1.94
N SER A 175 5.62 1.93 1.58
CA SER A 175 5.45 2.35 0.19
C SER A 175 6.76 2.95 -0.34
N TYR A 176 7.26 2.45 -1.49
CA TYR A 176 8.57 2.84 -2.05
C TYR A 176 9.78 2.58 -1.15
N ALA A 177 9.67 1.75 -0.11
CA ALA A 177 10.82 1.20 0.61
C ALA A 177 11.43 0.05 -0.22
N GLU A 178 12.13 0.40 -1.29
CA GLU A 178 12.52 -0.53 -2.37
C GLU A 178 13.35 -1.72 -1.90
N ASN A 179 14.16 -1.55 -0.85
CA ASN A 179 15.02 -2.60 -0.30
C ASN A 179 14.38 -3.41 0.83
N PHE A 180 13.21 -2.98 1.35
CA PHE A 180 12.59 -3.65 2.48
C PHE A 180 12.16 -5.07 2.13
N ASN A 181 12.68 -6.05 2.88
CA ASN A 181 12.37 -7.48 2.72
C ASN A 181 12.54 -8.24 4.04
N GLN A 182 12.05 -7.69 5.16
CA GLN A 182 12.13 -8.35 6.45
C GLN A 182 10.80 -9.02 6.82
N PRO A 183 10.84 -10.12 7.60
CA PRO A 183 9.64 -10.85 7.99
C PRO A 183 8.73 -9.98 8.87
N LEU A 184 7.42 -10.12 8.62
CA LEU A 184 6.37 -9.43 9.38
C LEU A 184 5.23 -10.40 9.75
N GLU A 185 5.43 -11.69 9.57
CA GLU A 185 4.35 -12.69 9.71
C GLU A 185 3.77 -12.75 11.13
N LYS A 186 4.56 -12.35 12.17
CA LYS A 186 4.11 -12.33 13.57
C LYS A 186 3.29 -11.11 13.95
N TRP A 187 3.18 -10.12 13.07
CA TRP A 187 2.38 -8.93 13.35
C TRP A 187 0.90 -9.28 13.47
N ASP A 188 0.26 -8.90 14.57
CA ASP A 188 -1.19 -8.97 14.68
C ASP A 188 -1.83 -7.74 14.04
N ILE A 189 -2.38 -7.96 12.84
CA ILE A 189 -3.07 -6.93 12.06
C ILE A 189 -4.59 -7.06 12.13
N SER A 190 -5.11 -7.92 13.02
CA SER A 190 -6.54 -8.30 13.06
C SER A 190 -7.48 -7.12 13.31
N ILE A 191 -6.99 -6.03 13.90
CA ILE A 191 -7.78 -4.81 14.16
C ILE A 191 -7.76 -3.80 13.00
N LEU A 192 -6.92 -4.00 11.98
CA LEU A 192 -6.75 -3.01 10.91
C LEU A 192 -7.88 -3.06 9.90
N TYR A 193 -8.40 -1.89 9.54
CA TYR A 193 -9.42 -1.70 8.51
C TYR A 193 -8.84 -1.51 7.11
N SER A 194 -7.57 -1.11 7.01
CA SER A 194 -6.93 -0.75 5.75
C SER A 194 -5.46 -1.14 5.74
N LEU A 195 -5.04 -1.75 4.65
CA LEU A 195 -3.64 -2.02 4.29
C LEU A 195 -3.24 -1.24 3.04
N ALA A 196 -4.02 -0.19 2.67
CA ALA A 196 -3.83 0.51 1.40
C ALA A 196 -2.40 1.01 1.23
N TYR A 197 -1.82 0.67 0.06
CA TYR A 197 -0.48 1.05 -0.37
C TYR A 197 0.68 0.54 0.51
N MET A 198 0.44 -0.41 1.43
CA MET A 198 1.41 -0.77 2.48
C MET A 198 2.78 -1.16 1.91
N PHE A 199 2.83 -1.97 0.85
CA PHE A 199 4.05 -2.40 0.16
C PHE A 199 4.13 -1.90 -1.28
N LYS A 200 3.41 -0.80 -1.59
CA LYS A 200 3.46 -0.23 -2.94
C LYS A 200 4.90 0.11 -3.32
N HIS A 201 5.37 -0.43 -4.47
CA HIS A 201 6.75 -0.30 -4.95
C HIS A 201 7.84 -0.72 -3.95
N ALA A 202 7.53 -1.58 -2.97
CA ALA A 202 8.53 -2.30 -2.19
C ALA A 202 9.11 -3.43 -3.06
N LYS A 203 9.97 -3.09 -4.00
CA LYS A 203 10.40 -3.95 -5.13
C LYS A 203 10.97 -5.29 -4.69
N LYS A 204 11.73 -5.32 -3.55
CA LYS A 204 12.37 -6.54 -3.04
C LYS A 204 11.50 -7.35 -2.09
N PHE A 205 10.38 -6.80 -1.62
CA PHE A 205 9.54 -7.47 -0.62
C PHE A 205 8.98 -8.78 -1.15
N ASN A 206 9.30 -9.87 -0.45
CA ASN A 206 8.82 -11.22 -0.77
C ASN A 206 8.77 -12.11 0.49
N GLN A 207 8.28 -11.59 1.63
CA GLN A 207 8.18 -12.34 2.87
C GLN A 207 6.78 -12.93 3.04
N PRO A 208 6.63 -14.08 3.71
CA PRO A 208 5.35 -14.73 3.93
C PRO A 208 4.43 -13.84 4.79
N LEU A 209 3.15 -13.81 4.39
CA LEU A 209 2.09 -13.08 5.09
C LEU A 209 0.83 -13.95 5.26
N GLU A 210 0.93 -15.26 5.00
CA GLU A 210 -0.22 -16.15 4.98
C GLU A 210 -0.96 -16.21 6.32
N LYS A 211 -0.24 -16.00 7.44
CA LYS A 211 -0.82 -16.02 8.79
C LYS A 211 -1.56 -14.73 9.18
N TRP A 212 -1.45 -13.69 8.38
CA TRP A 212 -2.16 -12.45 8.68
C TRP A 212 -3.67 -12.64 8.68
N ASN A 213 -4.32 -12.24 9.76
CA ASN A 213 -5.78 -12.18 9.82
C ASN A 213 -6.28 -10.88 9.19
N VAL A 214 -6.70 -10.96 7.92
CA VAL A 214 -7.21 -9.82 7.14
C VAL A 214 -8.73 -9.69 7.18
N SER A 215 -9.42 -10.46 8.02
CA SER A 215 -10.90 -10.54 8.02
C SER A 215 -11.61 -9.21 8.30
N ASN A 216 -10.96 -8.26 8.97
CA ASN A 216 -11.51 -6.92 9.23
C ASN A 216 -11.14 -5.89 8.16
N VAL A 217 -10.25 -6.23 7.23
CA VAL A 217 -9.76 -5.29 6.21
C VAL A 217 -10.84 -5.02 5.18
N LYS A 218 -11.10 -3.74 4.91
CA LYS A 218 -12.05 -3.26 3.89
C LYS A 218 -11.35 -2.64 2.68
N ASN A 219 -10.12 -2.16 2.85
CA ASN A 219 -9.37 -1.51 1.79
C ASN A 219 -7.99 -2.14 1.59
N MET A 220 -7.80 -2.74 0.42
CA MET A 220 -6.56 -3.34 -0.04
C MET A 220 -6.04 -2.67 -1.34
N ASP A 221 -6.42 -1.41 -1.60
CA ASP A 221 -5.94 -0.69 -2.78
C ASP A 221 -4.41 -0.64 -2.81
N SER A 222 -3.83 -1.09 -3.92
CA SER A 222 -2.39 -0.98 -4.20
C SER A 222 -1.46 -1.62 -3.14
N VAL A 223 -1.90 -2.60 -2.37
CA VAL A 223 -1.07 -3.20 -1.29
C VAL A 223 0.28 -3.67 -1.82
N PHE A 224 0.29 -4.38 -2.95
CA PHE A 224 1.49 -4.91 -3.61
C PHE A 224 1.73 -4.30 -5.00
N GLU A 225 1.17 -3.12 -5.27
CA GLU A 225 1.41 -2.44 -6.56
C GLU A 225 2.90 -2.21 -6.75
N GLY A 226 3.48 -2.73 -7.84
CA GLY A 226 4.91 -2.60 -8.14
C GLY A 226 5.86 -3.35 -7.18
N ALA A 227 5.35 -4.24 -6.34
CA ALA A 227 6.15 -5.17 -5.54
C ALA A 227 6.66 -6.31 -6.44
N GLU A 228 7.66 -6.02 -7.24
CA GLU A 228 8.11 -6.85 -8.37
C GLU A 228 8.48 -8.27 -7.98
N LYS A 229 9.07 -8.48 -6.79
CA LYS A 229 9.51 -9.79 -6.29
C LYS A 229 8.44 -10.57 -5.54
N PHE A 230 7.33 -9.92 -5.15
CA PHE A 230 6.32 -10.53 -4.32
C PHE A 230 5.63 -11.70 -5.02
N ASN A 231 5.75 -12.89 -4.41
CA ASN A 231 5.11 -14.12 -4.88
C ASN A 231 4.82 -15.11 -3.74
N GLN A 232 4.36 -14.61 -2.58
CA GLN A 232 4.04 -15.46 -1.43
C GLN A 232 2.57 -15.88 -1.44
N PRO A 233 2.24 -17.06 -0.91
CA PRO A 233 0.87 -17.56 -0.87
C PRO A 233 -0.03 -16.66 -0.03
N LEU A 234 -1.24 -16.41 -0.55
CA LEU A 234 -2.29 -15.62 0.09
C LEU A 234 -3.65 -16.35 0.06
N GLU A 235 -3.65 -17.63 -0.30
CA GLU A 235 -4.89 -18.39 -0.51
C GLU A 235 -5.77 -18.44 0.75
N LYS A 236 -5.14 -18.44 1.95
CA LYS A 236 -5.85 -18.49 3.24
C LYS A 236 -6.43 -17.17 3.71
N TRP A 237 -6.14 -16.07 3.03
CA TRP A 237 -6.69 -14.78 3.41
C TRP A 237 -8.22 -14.77 3.27
N ASN A 238 -8.91 -14.46 4.36
CA ASN A 238 -10.35 -14.20 4.32
C ASN A 238 -10.60 -12.75 3.87
N VAL A 239 -10.91 -12.59 2.58
CA VAL A 239 -11.15 -11.28 1.96
C VAL A 239 -12.64 -10.93 1.84
N SER A 240 -13.53 -11.71 2.45
CA SER A 240 -15.00 -11.57 2.31
C SER A 240 -15.53 -10.19 2.74
N ASN A 241 -14.82 -9.46 3.58
CA ASN A 241 -15.20 -8.10 4.00
C ASN A 241 -14.55 -6.98 3.17
N VAL A 242 -13.67 -7.33 2.22
CA VAL A 242 -12.96 -6.33 1.42
C VAL A 242 -13.90 -5.67 0.42
N LYS A 243 -13.83 -4.32 0.36
CA LYS A 243 -14.57 -3.48 -0.57
C LYS A 243 -13.73 -3.03 -1.76
N ARG A 244 -12.43 -2.83 -1.55
CA ARG A 244 -11.54 -2.24 -2.53
C ARG A 244 -10.24 -3.02 -2.66
N MET A 245 -9.92 -3.41 -3.91
CA MET A 245 -8.69 -4.09 -4.31
C MET A 245 -8.09 -3.47 -5.59
N ASN A 246 -8.36 -2.17 -5.83
CA ASN A 246 -7.83 -1.50 -7.03
C ASN A 246 -6.32 -1.56 -7.04
N SER A 247 -5.74 -1.95 -8.18
CA SER A 247 -4.29 -2.03 -8.39
C SER A 247 -3.54 -2.92 -7.38
N MET A 248 -4.20 -3.83 -6.67
CA MET A 248 -3.59 -4.59 -5.56
C MET A 248 -2.29 -5.29 -5.95
N PHE A 249 -2.21 -5.87 -7.15
CA PHE A 249 -1.03 -6.54 -7.71
C PHE A 249 -0.56 -5.90 -9.03
N ARG A 250 -0.96 -4.65 -9.31
CA ARG A 250 -0.54 -3.97 -10.53
C ARG A 250 0.98 -3.90 -10.58
N GLY A 251 1.58 -4.44 -11.65
CA GLY A 251 3.04 -4.45 -11.80
C GLY A 251 3.80 -5.34 -10.80
N ALA A 252 3.12 -6.20 -10.06
CA ALA A 252 3.74 -7.28 -9.27
C ALA A 252 4.16 -8.40 -10.24
N THR A 253 5.24 -8.18 -10.96
CA THR A 253 5.62 -8.98 -12.14
C THR A 253 5.83 -10.45 -11.85
N ASN A 254 6.28 -10.82 -10.65
CA ASN A 254 6.51 -12.21 -10.26
C ASN A 254 5.28 -12.89 -9.62
N PHE A 255 4.23 -12.12 -9.30
CA PHE A 255 3.07 -12.68 -8.60
C PHE A 255 2.35 -13.73 -9.44
N ASN A 256 2.27 -14.96 -8.90
CA ASN A 256 1.58 -16.09 -9.53
C ASN A 256 0.98 -17.05 -8.47
N GLN A 257 0.33 -16.52 -7.43
CA GLN A 257 -0.26 -17.36 -6.39
C GLN A 257 -1.78 -17.54 -6.60
N PRO A 258 -2.33 -18.68 -6.19
CA PRO A 258 -3.75 -18.98 -6.36
C PRO A 258 -4.61 -18.08 -5.49
N ILE A 259 -5.46 -17.28 -6.13
CA ILE A 259 -6.42 -16.38 -5.49
C ILE A 259 -7.86 -16.67 -5.91
N GLY A 260 -8.08 -17.67 -6.75
CA GLY A 260 -9.40 -17.95 -7.34
C GLY A 260 -10.45 -18.46 -6.34
N LYS A 261 -10.04 -18.83 -5.11
CA LYS A 261 -10.97 -19.20 -4.04
C LYS A 261 -11.42 -18.01 -3.18
N TRP A 262 -10.87 -16.83 -3.39
CA TRP A 262 -11.27 -15.65 -2.64
C TRP A 262 -12.76 -15.34 -2.85
N ASP A 263 -13.47 -15.11 -1.76
CA ASP A 263 -14.82 -14.57 -1.81
C ASP A 263 -14.77 -13.07 -2.07
N ILE A 264 -14.99 -12.70 -3.32
CA ILE A 264 -15.02 -11.31 -3.76
C ILE A 264 -16.42 -10.71 -3.81
N SER A 265 -17.43 -11.37 -3.23
CA SER A 265 -18.83 -10.94 -3.33
C SER A 265 -19.05 -9.49 -2.90
N ASN A 266 -18.38 -9.05 -1.85
CA ASN A 266 -18.45 -7.69 -1.30
C ASN A 266 -17.50 -6.70 -1.97
N VAL A 267 -16.62 -7.12 -2.87
CA VAL A 267 -15.67 -6.22 -3.54
C VAL A 267 -16.41 -5.36 -4.57
N GLU A 268 -16.21 -4.06 -4.50
CA GLU A 268 -16.79 -3.07 -5.41
C GLU A 268 -15.76 -2.59 -6.44
N GLY A 269 -14.48 -2.43 -6.03
CA GLY A 269 -13.41 -1.92 -6.87
C GLY A 269 -12.25 -2.91 -7.05
N MET A 270 -11.97 -3.29 -8.31
CA MET A 270 -10.87 -4.17 -8.72
C MET A 270 -10.12 -3.63 -9.96
N SER A 271 -10.28 -2.34 -10.28
CA SER A 271 -9.63 -1.75 -11.45
C SER A 271 -8.12 -1.92 -11.38
N ASN A 272 -7.51 -2.35 -12.49
CA ASN A 272 -6.08 -2.63 -12.62
C ASN A 272 -5.53 -3.69 -11.64
N MET A 273 -6.34 -4.52 -11.01
CA MET A 273 -5.90 -5.40 -9.90
C MET A 273 -4.70 -6.27 -10.27
N LEU A 274 -4.66 -6.83 -11.46
CA LEU A 274 -3.60 -7.69 -11.99
C LEU A 274 -2.90 -7.07 -13.22
N ASN A 275 -3.16 -5.79 -13.52
CA ASN A 275 -2.56 -5.08 -14.66
C ASN A 275 -1.02 -5.17 -14.56
N LYS A 276 -0.36 -5.62 -15.64
CA LYS A 276 1.10 -5.85 -15.67
C LYS A 276 1.64 -6.88 -14.66
N ALA A 277 0.79 -7.76 -14.11
CA ALA A 277 1.25 -8.94 -13.37
C ALA A 277 1.73 -10.01 -14.36
N CYS A 278 2.93 -9.82 -14.93
CA CYS A 278 3.38 -10.52 -16.13
C CYS A 278 3.47 -12.05 -15.97
N ASN A 279 3.70 -12.55 -14.75
CA ASN A 279 3.79 -13.98 -14.48
C ASN A 279 2.48 -14.62 -14.02
N PHE A 280 1.41 -13.81 -13.82
CA PHE A 280 0.15 -14.34 -13.32
C PHE A 280 -0.51 -15.30 -14.32
N ASP A 281 -0.69 -16.55 -13.88
CA ASP A 281 -1.27 -17.63 -14.68
C ASP A 281 -2.21 -18.52 -13.85
N GLN A 282 -2.83 -18.00 -12.79
CA GLN A 282 -3.71 -18.76 -11.92
C GLN A 282 -5.17 -18.68 -12.35
N ASN A 283 -5.95 -19.66 -11.94
CA ASN A 283 -7.36 -19.73 -12.23
C ASN A 283 -8.16 -18.75 -11.36
N ILE A 284 -9.05 -17.96 -11.97
CA ILE A 284 -9.99 -17.03 -11.32
C ILE A 284 -11.42 -17.21 -11.85
N ASP A 285 -11.79 -18.42 -12.30
CA ASP A 285 -13.09 -18.73 -12.90
C ASP A 285 -14.27 -18.41 -11.97
N ASN A 286 -14.01 -18.39 -10.65
CA ASN A 286 -15.02 -18.09 -9.64
C ASN A 286 -15.31 -16.59 -9.49
N PHE A 287 -14.54 -15.72 -10.12
CA PHE A 287 -14.74 -14.27 -10.01
C PHE A 287 -15.95 -13.82 -10.83
N ASP A 288 -17.02 -13.41 -10.14
CA ASP A 288 -18.14 -12.69 -10.72
C ASP A 288 -17.87 -11.19 -10.71
N LEU A 289 -17.65 -10.62 -11.89
CA LEU A 289 -17.31 -9.21 -12.09
C LEU A 289 -18.52 -8.37 -12.54
N SER A 290 -19.74 -8.94 -12.56
CA SER A 290 -20.93 -8.35 -13.17
C SER A 290 -21.30 -6.97 -12.61
N ASN A 291 -21.03 -6.72 -11.34
CA ASN A 291 -21.38 -5.48 -10.64
C ASN A 291 -20.16 -4.78 -10.03
N LYS A 292 -18.97 -4.96 -10.62
CA LYS A 292 -17.70 -4.46 -10.07
C LYS A 292 -17.04 -3.48 -11.00
N SER A 293 -16.38 -2.47 -10.43
CA SER A 293 -15.44 -1.63 -11.19
C SER A 293 -14.13 -2.41 -11.36
N ALA A 294 -13.95 -3.05 -12.53
CA ALA A 294 -12.82 -3.93 -12.81
C ALA A 294 -12.06 -3.52 -14.10
N SER A 295 -12.08 -2.23 -14.46
CA SER A 295 -11.44 -1.76 -15.68
C SER A 295 -9.95 -2.12 -15.72
N ARG A 296 -9.49 -2.63 -16.88
CA ARG A 296 -8.10 -3.01 -17.15
C ARG A 296 -7.52 -4.02 -16.16
N MET A 297 -8.37 -4.81 -15.49
CA MET A 297 -7.96 -5.73 -14.42
C MET A 297 -6.87 -6.71 -14.87
N LEU A 298 -6.96 -7.22 -16.12
CA LEU A 298 -6.04 -8.18 -16.73
C LEU A 298 -5.21 -7.59 -17.88
N GLU A 299 -5.18 -6.27 -18.02
CA GLU A 299 -4.41 -5.61 -19.09
C GLU A 299 -2.91 -5.88 -18.91
N ASN A 300 -2.23 -6.24 -20.02
CA ASN A 300 -0.79 -6.58 -20.01
C ASN A 300 -0.42 -7.73 -19.03
N THR A 301 -1.27 -8.75 -18.96
CA THR A 301 -1.05 -9.99 -18.20
C THR A 301 -0.82 -11.17 -19.16
N PRO A 302 0.34 -11.26 -19.84
CA PRO A 302 0.53 -12.08 -21.03
C PRO A 302 0.42 -13.57 -20.80
N LYS A 303 0.65 -14.06 -19.58
CA LYS A 303 0.51 -15.49 -19.25
C LYS A 303 -0.94 -15.88 -18.99
N PHE A 304 -1.84 -14.94 -18.76
CA PHE A 304 -3.27 -15.21 -18.60
C PHE A 304 -3.92 -15.41 -19.97
N THR A 305 -3.88 -16.63 -20.47
CA THR A 305 -4.21 -17.01 -21.84
C THR A 305 -5.70 -16.85 -22.19
N ASN A 306 -6.00 -16.80 -23.50
CA ASN A 306 -7.37 -16.78 -24.04
C ASN A 306 -8.22 -17.97 -23.56
N GLY A 307 -7.59 -19.15 -23.32
CA GLY A 307 -8.28 -20.31 -22.76
C GLY A 307 -8.80 -20.06 -21.34
N LYS A 308 -8.06 -19.31 -20.51
CA LYS A 308 -8.49 -18.90 -19.16
C LYS A 308 -9.53 -17.78 -19.22
N ILE A 309 -9.37 -16.82 -20.12
CA ILE A 309 -10.36 -15.78 -20.37
C ILE A 309 -11.71 -16.42 -20.76
N LEU A 310 -11.70 -17.49 -21.59
CA LEU A 310 -12.89 -18.21 -21.97
C LEU A 310 -13.64 -18.80 -20.77
N LYS A 311 -12.93 -19.24 -19.74
CA LYS A 311 -13.53 -19.79 -18.51
C LYS A 311 -14.23 -18.75 -17.63
N LEU A 312 -13.94 -17.46 -17.84
CA LEU A 312 -14.64 -16.36 -17.14
C LEU A 312 -16.07 -16.13 -17.69
N LEU A 313 -16.35 -16.54 -18.95
CA LEU A 313 -17.63 -16.27 -19.62
C LEU A 313 -18.87 -16.80 -18.88
N PRO A 314 -18.88 -17.97 -18.23
CA PRO A 314 -20.05 -18.47 -17.52
C PRO A 314 -20.61 -17.52 -16.47
N LYS A 315 -19.74 -16.73 -15.82
CA LYS A 315 -20.12 -15.73 -14.80
C LYS A 315 -20.10 -14.30 -15.34
N ASN A 316 -19.41 -14.05 -16.47
CA ASN A 316 -19.18 -12.72 -17.01
C ASN A 316 -19.56 -12.70 -18.51
N ASN A 317 -20.05 -11.58 -19.02
CA ASN A 317 -20.39 -11.41 -20.42
C ASN A 317 -19.24 -10.77 -21.22
N LEU A 318 -19.36 -10.73 -22.56
CA LEU A 318 -18.35 -10.15 -23.43
C LEU A 318 -18.08 -8.64 -23.14
N GLN A 319 -19.07 -7.91 -22.65
CA GLN A 319 -18.91 -6.51 -22.28
C GLN A 319 -17.99 -6.35 -21.07
N ILE A 320 -18.09 -7.24 -20.10
CA ILE A 320 -17.18 -7.30 -18.95
C ILE A 320 -15.77 -7.66 -19.40
N LEU A 321 -15.61 -8.65 -20.29
CA LEU A 321 -14.30 -9.01 -20.84
C LEU A 321 -13.65 -7.83 -21.56
N LYS A 322 -14.42 -7.05 -22.34
CA LYS A 322 -13.95 -5.84 -22.96
C LYS A 322 -13.45 -4.80 -21.95
N MET A 323 -14.09 -4.72 -20.80
CA MET A 323 -13.70 -3.78 -19.73
C MET A 323 -12.39 -4.18 -19.04
N ILE A 324 -12.17 -5.48 -18.82
CA ILE A 324 -11.02 -5.98 -18.04
C ILE A 324 -9.75 -6.20 -18.85
N LEU A 325 -9.86 -6.30 -20.17
CA LEU A 325 -8.73 -6.52 -21.10
C LEU A 325 -8.30 -5.20 -21.75
N SER A 326 -7.10 -5.19 -22.37
CA SER A 326 -6.76 -4.15 -23.34
C SER A 326 -7.59 -4.32 -24.62
N ASP A 327 -7.72 -3.27 -25.42
CA ASP A 327 -8.40 -3.36 -26.74
C ASP A 327 -7.74 -4.41 -27.64
N LYS A 328 -6.43 -4.56 -27.59
CA LYS A 328 -5.68 -5.58 -28.31
C LYS A 328 -6.04 -6.97 -27.83
N ASP A 329 -5.88 -7.22 -26.53
CA ASP A 329 -6.13 -8.55 -25.93
C ASP A 329 -7.59 -8.98 -26.13
N TYR A 330 -8.53 -8.03 -26.07
CA TYR A 330 -9.94 -8.30 -26.35
C TYR A 330 -10.19 -8.68 -27.82
N LYS A 331 -9.55 -8.00 -28.77
CA LYS A 331 -9.63 -8.37 -30.20
C LYS A 331 -9.05 -9.76 -30.44
N ASP A 332 -7.88 -10.05 -29.90
CA ASP A 332 -7.22 -11.35 -30.01
C ASP A 332 -8.08 -12.46 -29.38
N PHE A 333 -8.70 -12.18 -28.23
CA PHE A 333 -9.67 -13.08 -27.61
C PHE A 333 -10.90 -13.33 -28.50
N LEU A 334 -11.47 -12.32 -29.12
CA LEU A 334 -12.63 -12.49 -30.01
C LEU A 334 -12.30 -13.41 -31.21
N VAL A 335 -11.14 -13.26 -31.82
CA VAL A 335 -10.67 -14.15 -32.90
C VAL A 335 -10.57 -15.60 -32.40
N PHE A 336 -9.94 -15.80 -31.23
CA PHE A 336 -9.85 -17.11 -30.58
C PHE A 336 -11.25 -17.68 -30.25
N PHE A 337 -12.14 -16.88 -29.71
CA PHE A 337 -13.49 -17.29 -29.32
C PHE A 337 -14.32 -17.76 -30.51
N GLU A 338 -14.30 -17.03 -31.64
CA GLU A 338 -15.00 -17.46 -32.85
C GLU A 338 -14.41 -18.75 -33.44
N LYS A 339 -13.07 -18.93 -33.37
CA LYS A 339 -12.43 -20.18 -33.78
C LYS A 339 -12.92 -21.37 -32.93
N VAL A 340 -12.89 -21.24 -31.59
CA VAL A 340 -13.37 -22.29 -30.66
C VAL A 340 -14.84 -22.59 -30.87
N LYS A 341 -15.65 -21.58 -31.12
CA LYS A 341 -17.08 -21.72 -31.41
C LYS A 341 -17.30 -22.53 -32.71
N LYS A 342 -16.57 -22.22 -33.77
CA LYS A 342 -16.61 -22.96 -35.03
C LYS A 342 -16.19 -24.42 -34.84
N GLU A 343 -15.05 -24.68 -34.20
CA GLU A 343 -14.55 -26.03 -33.93
C GLU A 343 -15.55 -26.88 -33.14
N ARG A 344 -16.24 -26.29 -32.14
CA ARG A 344 -17.27 -26.98 -31.37
C ARG A 344 -18.50 -27.32 -32.22
N VAL A 345 -18.93 -26.38 -33.06
CA VAL A 345 -20.04 -26.61 -34.00
C VAL A 345 -19.69 -27.75 -34.97
N ASP A 346 -18.48 -27.69 -35.57
CA ASP A 346 -18.01 -28.72 -36.49
C ASP A 346 -17.89 -30.10 -35.83
N THR A 347 -17.41 -30.13 -34.58
CA THR A 347 -17.29 -31.39 -33.81
C THR A 347 -18.68 -31.98 -33.51
N ILE A 348 -19.65 -31.15 -33.21
CA ILE A 348 -21.04 -31.55 -32.96
C ILE A 348 -21.68 -32.05 -34.25
N ASN A 349 -21.53 -31.33 -35.33
CA ASN A 349 -22.04 -31.74 -36.64
C ASN A 349 -21.48 -33.09 -37.08
N LYS A 350 -20.16 -33.32 -36.94
CA LYS A 350 -19.49 -34.62 -37.20
C LYS A 350 -20.05 -35.76 -36.33
N LYS A 351 -20.39 -35.50 -35.06
CA LYS A 351 -21.01 -36.51 -34.17
C LYS A 351 -22.44 -36.84 -34.57
N PHE A 352 -23.19 -35.83 -35.09
CA PHE A 352 -24.54 -36.03 -35.57
C PHE A 352 -24.61 -36.69 -36.91
N GLU A 353 -23.72 -36.37 -37.84
CA GLU A 353 -23.59 -37.08 -39.13
C GLU A 353 -23.32 -38.57 -38.92
N LYS A 354 -22.51 -38.94 -37.91
CA LYS A 354 -22.27 -40.33 -37.56
C LYS A 354 -23.49 -41.02 -36.88
N SER A 355 -24.44 -40.26 -36.33
CA SER A 355 -25.58 -40.79 -35.59
C SER A 355 -26.91 -40.80 -36.37
N ASN A 356 -26.91 -40.38 -37.64
CA ASN A 356 -28.08 -40.31 -38.51
C ASN A 356 -29.31 -39.56 -37.95
N LYS A 357 -29.07 -38.54 -37.08
CA LYS A 357 -30.15 -37.71 -36.50
C LYS A 357 -30.19 -36.32 -37.12
N ASN A 358 -31.37 -35.78 -37.34
CA ASN A 358 -31.63 -34.50 -37.99
C ASN A 358 -31.03 -33.28 -37.24
N VAL A 359 -30.17 -32.55 -37.91
CA VAL A 359 -29.24 -31.52 -37.39
C VAL A 359 -29.86 -30.12 -37.11
N PRO A 360 -30.99 -29.66 -37.70
CA PRO A 360 -31.36 -28.24 -37.61
C PRO A 360 -31.85 -27.75 -36.24
N GLU A 361 -32.42 -28.61 -35.41
CA GLU A 361 -33.06 -28.18 -34.15
C GLU A 361 -32.07 -27.99 -33.01
N ILE A 362 -30.98 -28.74 -33.01
CA ILE A 362 -29.94 -28.73 -31.99
C ILE A 362 -28.93 -27.63 -32.25
N THR A 363 -28.66 -27.30 -33.51
CA THR A 363 -27.81 -26.16 -33.89
C THR A 363 -28.45 -24.85 -33.39
N ASN A 364 -29.76 -24.72 -33.43
CA ASN A 364 -30.49 -23.58 -32.89
C ASN A 364 -30.44 -23.51 -31.33
N GLN A 365 -30.46 -24.65 -30.62
CA GLN A 365 -30.30 -24.68 -29.18
C GLN A 365 -28.89 -24.31 -28.72
N ILE A 366 -27.86 -24.78 -29.41
CA ILE A 366 -26.46 -24.48 -29.14
C ILE A 366 -26.12 -22.99 -29.43
N THR A 367 -26.65 -22.45 -30.53
CA THR A 367 -26.52 -21.02 -30.89
C THR A 367 -27.23 -20.13 -29.86
N SER A 368 -28.31 -20.61 -29.22
CA SER A 368 -28.99 -19.91 -28.14
C SER A 368 -28.24 -19.98 -26.80
N TYR A 369 -27.48 -21.05 -26.57
CA TYR A 369 -26.68 -21.25 -25.37
C TYR A 369 -25.33 -20.50 -25.43
N LEU A 370 -24.73 -20.39 -26.61
CA LEU A 370 -23.47 -19.68 -26.90
C LEU A 370 -23.66 -18.20 -27.23
N GLY A 371 -24.85 -17.80 -27.64
CA GLY A 371 -25.20 -16.41 -27.98
C GLY A 371 -26.27 -15.88 -27.03
N GLY A 372 -25.88 -15.39 -25.84
CA GLY A 372 -26.75 -14.92 -24.77
C GLY A 372 -27.97 -14.11 -25.23
N ARG A 373 -29.13 -14.49 -24.72
CA ARG A 373 -30.37 -13.72 -24.46
C ARG A 373 -30.65 -12.46 -25.30
N ARG A 374 -30.80 -12.56 -26.62
CA ARG A 374 -31.38 -11.45 -27.42
C ARG A 374 -32.83 -11.68 -27.91
N LYS A 375 -33.44 -12.86 -27.63
CA LYS A 375 -34.80 -13.16 -28.14
C LYS A 375 -35.96 -13.05 -27.16
N THR A 376 -35.73 -12.84 -25.85
CA THR A 376 -36.81 -12.76 -24.86
C THR A 376 -37.51 -11.39 -24.85
N LYS A 377 -36.84 -10.27 -25.20
CA LYS A 377 -37.51 -8.95 -25.24
C LYS A 377 -38.51 -8.78 -26.40
N LYS A 378 -38.29 -9.42 -27.54
CA LYS A 378 -39.23 -9.32 -28.70
C LYS A 378 -40.53 -10.13 -28.50
N ARG A 379 -40.53 -11.22 -27.75
CA ARG A 379 -41.74 -11.98 -27.44
C ARG A 379 -42.63 -11.31 -26.39
N HIS A 380 -42.05 -10.59 -25.42
CA HIS A 380 -42.85 -9.86 -24.42
C HIS A 380 -43.55 -8.63 -25.00
N LEU A 381 -42.94 -7.93 -25.98
CA LEU A 381 -43.57 -6.80 -26.68
C LEU A 381 -44.72 -7.25 -27.61
N LYS A 382 -44.58 -8.38 -28.33
CA LYS A 382 -45.67 -8.91 -29.16
C LYS A 382 -46.89 -9.43 -28.35
N ASN A 383 -46.65 -9.95 -27.16
CA ASN A 383 -47.77 -10.39 -26.29
C ASN A 383 -48.44 -9.20 -25.56
N LYS A 384 -47.76 -8.11 -25.29
CA LYS A 384 -48.37 -6.88 -24.75
C LYS A 384 -49.24 -6.19 -25.79
N GLN A 385 -48.85 -6.17 -27.07
CA GLN A 385 -49.63 -5.60 -28.16
C GLN A 385 -50.84 -6.47 -28.55
N ARG A 386 -50.84 -7.78 -28.30
CA ARG A 386 -52.01 -8.65 -28.50
C ARG A 386 -53.01 -8.54 -27.36
N LYS A 387 -52.62 -8.26 -26.13
CA LYS A 387 -53.56 -8.08 -25.00
C LYS A 387 -54.27 -6.70 -25.05
N THR A 388 -53.64 -5.67 -25.56
CA THR A 388 -54.28 -4.34 -25.72
C THR A 388 -55.24 -4.23 -26.91
N ARG A 389 -55.20 -5.21 -27.85
CA ARG A 389 -56.20 -5.28 -28.95
C ARG A 389 -57.46 -6.13 -28.60
N ARG A 390 -57.42 -6.91 -27.48
CA ARG A 390 -58.59 -7.70 -27.05
C ARG A 390 -59.44 -6.99 -25.98
N SER A 391 -59.01 -5.84 -25.46
CA SER A 391 -59.81 -5.03 -24.52
C SER A 391 -60.45 -3.81 -25.16
N ARG A 392 -60.51 -3.75 -26.53
CA ARG A 392 -61.22 -2.73 -27.31
C ARG A 392 -62.11 -3.33 -28.39
N LYS A 393 -62.81 -4.41 -28.01
CA LYS A 393 -64.04 -4.89 -28.68
C LYS A 393 -65.05 -5.23 -27.63
#